data_e4fad2e4112cc08e13dcf15eb9177aa5
#
_entry.id   e4fad2e4112cc08e13dcf15eb9177aa5
#
_cell.length_a   1.000
_cell.length_b   1.000
_cell.length_c   1.000
_cell.angle_alpha   90.00
_cell.angle_beta   90.00
_cell.angle_gamma   90.00
#
_symmetry.space_group_name_H-M   'P 1'
#
loop_
_entity.id
_entity.type
_entity.pdbx_description
1 polymer ?
#
loop_
_entity_poly.entity_id
_entity_poly.type
_entity_poly.pdbx_seq_one_letter_code
_entity_poly.pdbx_strand_id
1 'polypeptide(L)'
;MLIYNQATHQVSKAPLRMPEDHEIVWINMIQPSSEEIHHVLQNMFNCHPLLIEDCIKQNQRPKLDQYRDNVLITFYTLVHPLKLIELDIVIGANYIITICQTPLPLLHELYEKLQQIEGRIDHTGRILYFILDRCVDQFVDSISVIENKLESYEEAVYKDPYVRISQQVFKQKRALHHIRQVLADQKTLISTISHRQFPYTKEESNAYYMDIYDHISRAIDSIDIYRESLNSLVEMQMSMKSDRMNEIMKTLTIFSAIFLPLMFMSSLYGMNFEYMPELKFKLSYPIILIIMAIIAGSLYIYFKRKKWL
;
A
#
# COMPACT_ATOMS: atom_id res chain seq x y z
N MET A 1 -34.16 -3.22 3.97
CA MET A 1 -33.84 -2.93 2.57
C MET A 1 -34.23 -1.51 2.22
N LEU A 2 -33.63 -0.94 1.18
CA LEU A 2 -34.00 0.35 0.61
C LEU A 2 -34.85 0.10 -0.64
N ILE A 3 -35.94 0.81 -0.76
CA ILE A 3 -36.86 0.71 -1.90
C ILE A 3 -36.94 2.06 -2.58
N TYR A 4 -36.68 2.08 -3.85
CA TYR A 4 -36.97 3.22 -4.71
C TYR A 4 -38.21 2.90 -5.57
N ASN A 5 -39.26 3.70 -5.40
CA ASN A 5 -40.49 3.59 -6.21
C ASN A 5 -40.36 4.47 -7.44
N GLN A 6 -40.39 3.85 -8.62
CA GLN A 6 -40.23 4.53 -9.89
C GLN A 6 -41.42 5.42 -10.28
N ALA A 7 -42.62 5.15 -9.73
CA ALA A 7 -43.80 5.93 -10.01
C ALA A 7 -43.89 7.22 -9.18
N THR A 8 -43.46 7.17 -7.91
CA THR A 8 -43.50 8.32 -7.00
C THR A 8 -42.15 9.03 -6.85
N HIS A 9 -41.07 8.46 -7.38
CA HIS A 9 -39.69 8.91 -7.24
C HIS A 9 -39.21 9.05 -5.79
N GLN A 10 -39.81 8.30 -4.87
CA GLN A 10 -39.50 8.34 -3.45
C GLN A 10 -38.69 7.13 -3.02
N VAL A 11 -37.80 7.37 -2.07
CA VAL A 11 -37.02 6.32 -1.41
C VAL A 11 -37.60 6.04 -0.04
N SER A 12 -37.75 4.78 0.30
CA SER A 12 -38.28 4.34 1.59
C SER A 12 -37.49 3.14 2.15
N LYS A 13 -37.56 2.95 3.46
CA LYS A 13 -37.05 1.75 4.14
C LYS A 13 -38.22 0.78 4.35
N ALA A 14 -37.98 -0.49 4.08
CA ALA A 14 -38.95 -1.55 4.36
C ALA A 14 -38.27 -2.81 4.91
N PRO A 15 -39.03 -3.67 5.60
CA PRO A 15 -38.58 -5.04 5.87
C PRO A 15 -38.26 -5.80 4.57
N LEU A 16 -37.51 -6.89 4.69
CA LEU A 16 -37.14 -7.73 3.57
C LEU A 16 -38.41 -8.34 2.93
N ARG A 17 -38.63 -8.08 1.64
CA ARG A 17 -39.68 -8.64 0.79
C ARG A 17 -39.26 -8.65 -0.67
N MET A 18 -40.01 -9.30 -1.52
CA MET A 18 -39.83 -9.20 -2.97
C MET A 18 -40.21 -7.80 -3.48
N PRO A 19 -39.46 -7.24 -4.45
CA PRO A 19 -39.81 -5.99 -5.10
C PRO A 19 -41.09 -6.14 -5.95
N GLU A 20 -41.85 -5.06 -6.04
CA GLU A 20 -42.96 -4.94 -6.99
C GLU A 20 -42.43 -4.46 -8.37
N ASP A 21 -43.27 -4.58 -9.44
CA ASP A 21 -42.83 -4.30 -10.79
C ASP A 21 -42.32 -2.85 -11.01
N HIS A 22 -42.78 -1.91 -10.18
CA HIS A 22 -42.38 -0.49 -10.22
C HIS A 22 -41.37 -0.09 -9.16
N GLU A 23 -40.76 -1.07 -8.48
CA GLU A 23 -39.79 -0.85 -7.43
C GLU A 23 -38.40 -1.32 -7.85
N ILE A 24 -37.40 -0.55 -7.48
CA ILE A 24 -36.00 -0.97 -7.47
C ILE A 24 -35.54 -1.08 -6.03
N VAL A 25 -34.97 -2.21 -5.65
CA VAL A 25 -34.58 -2.44 -4.25
C VAL A 25 -33.07 -2.65 -4.11
N TRP A 26 -32.55 -2.12 -3.01
CA TRP A 26 -31.21 -2.44 -2.54
C TRP A 26 -31.27 -3.15 -1.19
N ILE A 27 -30.77 -4.36 -1.14
CA ILE A 27 -30.64 -5.20 0.06
C ILE A 27 -29.18 -5.22 0.45
N ASN A 28 -28.84 -4.71 1.65
CA ASN A 28 -27.48 -4.75 2.16
C ASN A 28 -27.40 -5.78 3.30
N MET A 29 -26.66 -6.88 3.06
CA MET A 29 -26.45 -7.98 4.00
C MET A 29 -25.06 -7.85 4.63
N ILE A 30 -25.02 -7.54 5.91
CA ILE A 30 -23.79 -7.37 6.66
C ILE A 30 -23.63 -8.53 7.63
N GLN A 31 -22.53 -9.28 7.52
CA GLN A 31 -22.25 -10.49 8.30
C GLN A 31 -23.40 -11.51 8.30
N PRO A 32 -24.02 -11.77 7.14
CA PRO A 32 -25.11 -12.74 7.08
C PRO A 32 -24.59 -14.16 7.38
N SER A 33 -25.44 -14.94 8.03
CA SER A 33 -25.23 -16.39 8.13
C SER A 33 -25.42 -17.06 6.76
N SER A 34 -24.85 -18.26 6.58
CA SER A 34 -25.07 -19.05 5.36
C SER A 34 -26.56 -19.33 5.12
N GLU A 35 -27.34 -19.49 6.18
CA GLU A 35 -28.78 -19.72 6.09
C GLU A 35 -29.52 -18.47 5.57
N GLU A 36 -29.14 -17.29 6.03
CA GLU A 36 -29.70 -16.02 5.55
C GLU A 36 -29.35 -15.77 4.07
N ILE A 37 -28.10 -16.07 3.67
CA ILE A 37 -27.67 -16.00 2.26
C ILE A 37 -28.52 -16.96 1.41
N HIS A 38 -28.67 -18.21 1.82
CA HIS A 38 -29.53 -19.18 1.13
C HIS A 38 -30.98 -18.71 1.06
N HIS A 39 -31.54 -18.22 2.17
CA HIS A 39 -32.91 -17.74 2.19
C HIS A 39 -33.15 -16.61 1.19
N VAL A 40 -32.29 -15.60 1.18
CA VAL A 40 -32.43 -14.45 0.28
C VAL A 40 -32.13 -14.87 -1.16
N LEU A 41 -30.95 -15.42 -1.43
CA LEU A 41 -30.53 -15.64 -2.82
C LEU A 41 -31.27 -16.80 -3.49
N GLN A 42 -31.55 -17.90 -2.78
CA GLN A 42 -32.21 -19.07 -3.35
C GLN A 42 -33.73 -18.95 -3.27
N ASN A 43 -34.29 -18.73 -2.08
CA ASN A 43 -35.74 -18.83 -1.89
C ASN A 43 -36.47 -17.59 -2.40
N MET A 44 -35.88 -16.38 -2.29
CA MET A 44 -36.50 -15.15 -2.75
C MET A 44 -36.16 -14.84 -4.21
N PHE A 45 -34.85 -14.85 -4.56
CA PHE A 45 -34.41 -14.39 -5.87
C PHE A 45 -34.01 -15.49 -6.85
N ASN A 46 -34.18 -16.77 -6.49
CA ASN A 46 -33.93 -17.95 -7.33
C ASN A 46 -32.55 -17.92 -8.04
N CYS A 47 -31.51 -17.48 -7.32
CA CYS A 47 -30.17 -17.38 -7.85
C CYS A 47 -29.54 -18.77 -8.07
N HIS A 48 -28.59 -18.83 -8.99
CA HIS A 48 -27.89 -20.07 -9.33
C HIS A 48 -27.08 -20.61 -8.13
N PRO A 49 -27.04 -21.96 -7.88
CA PRO A 49 -26.31 -22.53 -6.74
C PRO A 49 -24.82 -22.14 -6.66
N LEU A 50 -24.11 -22.04 -7.80
CA LEU A 50 -22.71 -21.62 -7.83
C LEU A 50 -22.54 -20.17 -7.36
N LEU A 51 -23.48 -19.27 -7.72
CA LEU A 51 -23.48 -17.88 -7.23
C LEU A 51 -23.59 -17.86 -5.71
N ILE A 52 -24.51 -18.66 -5.15
CA ILE A 52 -24.73 -18.75 -3.71
C ILE A 52 -23.49 -19.28 -2.99
N GLU A 53 -22.86 -20.33 -3.56
CA GLU A 53 -21.61 -20.90 -3.04
C GLU A 53 -20.49 -19.85 -2.97
N ASP A 54 -20.31 -19.04 -4.00
CA ASP A 54 -19.31 -17.99 -4.06
C ASP A 54 -19.57 -16.92 -3.00
N CYS A 55 -20.81 -16.44 -2.85
CA CYS A 55 -21.20 -15.46 -1.82
C CYS A 55 -21.01 -15.99 -0.38
N ILE A 56 -21.11 -17.30 -0.15
CA ILE A 56 -20.86 -17.92 1.16
C ILE A 56 -19.37 -18.02 1.46
N LYS A 57 -18.56 -18.42 0.45
CA LYS A 57 -17.11 -18.66 0.64
C LYS A 57 -16.29 -17.38 0.75
N GLN A 58 -16.67 -16.33 0.04
CA GLN A 58 -16.01 -15.01 0.00
C GLN A 58 -14.47 -15.10 -0.06
N ASN A 59 -13.95 -15.80 -1.05
CA ASN A 59 -12.50 -15.95 -1.30
C ASN A 59 -12.16 -15.87 -2.79
N GLN A 60 -12.99 -15.15 -3.54
CA GLN A 60 -12.88 -15.06 -4.99
C GLN A 60 -11.94 -13.91 -5.39
N ARG A 61 -11.42 -13.96 -6.61
CA ARG A 61 -10.81 -12.78 -7.24
C ARG A 61 -11.91 -11.85 -7.77
N PRO A 62 -11.61 -10.56 -8.00
CA PRO A 62 -12.56 -9.71 -8.71
C PRO A 62 -13.02 -10.35 -10.02
N LYS A 63 -14.31 -10.54 -10.16
CA LYS A 63 -14.90 -11.20 -11.33
C LYS A 63 -16.33 -10.74 -11.58
N LEU A 64 -16.81 -11.01 -12.78
CA LEU A 64 -18.19 -10.80 -13.21
C LEU A 64 -18.69 -12.09 -13.84
N ASP A 65 -19.64 -12.74 -13.16
CA ASP A 65 -20.26 -13.99 -13.61
C ASP A 65 -21.72 -13.72 -13.97
N GLN A 66 -22.05 -13.93 -15.25
CA GLN A 66 -23.41 -13.74 -15.76
C GLN A 66 -24.19 -15.05 -15.71
N TYR A 67 -25.32 -15.01 -15.04
CA TYR A 67 -26.32 -16.06 -15.00
C TYR A 67 -27.54 -15.64 -15.83
N ARG A 68 -28.55 -16.50 -15.88
CA ARG A 68 -29.71 -16.28 -16.76
C ARG A 68 -30.44 -14.97 -16.49
N ASP A 69 -30.74 -14.69 -15.20
CA ASP A 69 -31.60 -13.58 -14.77
C ASP A 69 -30.89 -12.61 -13.81
N ASN A 70 -29.61 -12.87 -13.52
CA ASN A 70 -28.82 -12.04 -12.61
C ASN A 70 -27.32 -12.14 -12.93
N VAL A 71 -26.55 -11.21 -12.37
CA VAL A 71 -25.10 -11.16 -12.48
C VAL A 71 -24.50 -11.09 -11.07
N LEU A 72 -23.46 -11.89 -10.82
CA LEU A 72 -22.61 -11.76 -9.65
C LEU A 72 -21.40 -10.92 -10.02
N ILE A 73 -21.13 -9.90 -9.23
CA ILE A 73 -19.93 -9.08 -9.31
C ILE A 73 -19.22 -9.22 -7.97
N THR A 74 -18.03 -9.84 -7.97
CA THR A 74 -17.14 -9.83 -6.81
C THR A 74 -16.19 -8.65 -6.95
N PHE A 75 -16.26 -7.72 -6.01
CA PHE A 75 -15.49 -6.49 -5.98
C PHE A 75 -14.77 -6.36 -4.64
N TYR A 76 -13.75 -5.50 -4.55
CA TYR A 76 -13.02 -5.26 -3.33
C TYR A 76 -13.00 -3.78 -2.99
N THR A 77 -12.94 -3.50 -1.71
CA THR A 77 -12.65 -2.16 -1.19
C THR A 77 -11.56 -2.22 -0.14
N LEU A 78 -10.98 -1.08 0.19
CA LEU A 78 -9.99 -0.98 1.26
C LEU A 78 -10.63 -0.46 2.55
N VAL A 79 -10.20 -1.06 3.67
CA VAL A 79 -10.44 -0.54 5.01
C VAL A 79 -9.08 -0.31 5.65
N HIS A 80 -8.97 0.81 6.40
CA HIS A 80 -7.73 1.19 7.08
C HIS A 80 -7.12 0.03 7.90
N PRO A 81 -5.80 -0.25 7.89
CA PRO A 81 -4.71 0.49 7.21
C PRO A 81 -4.22 -0.15 5.89
N LEU A 82 -4.96 -0.76 5.07
CA LEU A 82 -4.67 -1.45 3.79
C LEU A 82 -5.23 -2.88 3.78
N LYS A 83 -6.32 -3.10 4.50
CA LYS A 83 -7.01 -4.39 4.51
C LYS A 83 -8.03 -4.41 3.37
N LEU A 84 -7.86 -5.34 2.42
CA LEU A 84 -8.84 -5.62 1.38
C LEU A 84 -10.04 -6.35 1.99
N ILE A 85 -11.24 -5.90 1.63
CA ILE A 85 -12.50 -6.53 2.00
C ILE A 85 -13.25 -6.86 0.71
N GLU A 86 -13.67 -8.10 0.61
CA GLU A 86 -14.51 -8.62 -0.47
C GLU A 86 -15.95 -8.16 -0.28
N LEU A 87 -16.54 -7.70 -1.37
CA LEU A 87 -17.93 -7.29 -1.48
C LEU A 87 -18.55 -8.02 -2.67
N ASP A 88 -19.48 -8.91 -2.39
CA ASP A 88 -20.26 -9.55 -3.43
C ASP A 88 -21.50 -8.75 -3.73
N ILE A 89 -21.77 -8.53 -5.02
CA ILE A 89 -22.88 -7.74 -5.51
C ILE A 89 -23.67 -8.61 -6.48
N VAL A 90 -24.89 -8.95 -6.09
CA VAL A 90 -25.83 -9.66 -6.99
C VAL A 90 -26.79 -8.64 -7.55
N ILE A 91 -26.85 -8.53 -8.88
CA ILE A 91 -27.70 -7.56 -9.57
C ILE A 91 -28.67 -8.26 -10.52
N GLY A 92 -29.91 -7.86 -10.48
CA GLY A 92 -31.00 -8.24 -11.38
C GLY A 92 -31.73 -7.04 -11.97
N ALA A 93 -32.81 -7.25 -12.64
CA ALA A 93 -33.57 -6.20 -13.33
C ALA A 93 -34.06 -5.10 -12.40
N ASN A 94 -34.58 -5.47 -11.21
CA ASN A 94 -35.19 -4.55 -10.25
C ASN A 94 -34.64 -4.70 -8.81
N TYR A 95 -33.51 -5.41 -8.66
CA TYR A 95 -32.85 -5.55 -7.35
C TYR A 95 -31.33 -5.52 -7.46
N ILE A 96 -30.71 -5.10 -6.36
CA ILE A 96 -29.29 -5.22 -6.10
C ILE A 96 -29.08 -5.69 -4.66
N ILE A 97 -28.24 -6.67 -4.45
CA ILE A 97 -27.95 -7.26 -3.14
C ILE A 97 -26.46 -7.15 -2.91
N THR A 98 -26.06 -6.50 -1.84
CA THR A 98 -24.64 -6.43 -1.40
C THR A 98 -24.44 -7.33 -0.20
N ILE A 99 -23.37 -8.14 -0.23
CA ILE A 99 -23.03 -9.12 0.79
C ILE A 99 -21.58 -8.91 1.22
N CYS A 100 -21.33 -8.69 2.51
CA CYS A 100 -19.99 -8.56 3.06
C CYS A 100 -19.92 -9.14 4.48
N GLN A 101 -18.80 -9.81 4.81
CA GLN A 101 -18.51 -10.36 6.14
C GLN A 101 -17.88 -9.35 7.11
N THR A 102 -17.56 -8.16 6.63
CA THR A 102 -17.04 -7.07 7.46
C THR A 102 -17.93 -5.84 7.24
N PRO A 103 -18.42 -5.20 8.28
CA PRO A 103 -19.18 -3.95 8.13
C PRO A 103 -18.37 -2.91 7.35
N LEU A 104 -18.98 -2.35 6.31
CA LEU A 104 -18.38 -1.33 5.44
C LEU A 104 -19.09 0.00 5.70
N PRO A 105 -18.45 0.96 6.39
CA PRO A 105 -19.05 2.28 6.66
C PRO A 105 -19.51 2.98 5.39
N LEU A 106 -18.75 2.86 4.29
CA LEU A 106 -19.09 3.44 2.99
C LEU A 106 -20.48 3.03 2.48
N LEU A 107 -20.90 1.76 2.70
CA LEU A 107 -22.22 1.30 2.29
C LEU A 107 -23.32 1.88 3.17
N HIS A 108 -23.05 2.06 4.45
CA HIS A 108 -24.00 2.71 5.35
C HIS A 108 -24.19 4.18 5.00
N GLU A 109 -23.10 4.90 4.78
CA GLU A 109 -23.13 6.31 4.34
C GLU A 109 -23.85 6.47 2.99
N LEU A 110 -23.58 5.58 2.05
CA LEU A 110 -24.27 5.56 0.76
C LEU A 110 -25.77 5.29 0.94
N TYR A 111 -26.11 4.36 1.83
CA TYR A 111 -27.50 4.03 2.13
C TYR A 111 -28.27 5.22 2.68
N GLU A 112 -27.68 5.99 3.62
CA GLU A 112 -28.27 7.21 4.17
C GLU A 112 -28.35 8.34 3.10
N LYS A 113 -27.31 8.47 2.28
CA LYS A 113 -27.27 9.46 1.20
C LYS A 113 -28.34 9.21 0.13
N LEU A 114 -28.55 7.96 -0.24
CA LEU A 114 -29.56 7.58 -1.24
C LEU A 114 -30.99 7.88 -0.78
N GLN A 115 -31.26 7.89 0.54
CA GLN A 115 -32.57 8.28 1.08
C GLN A 115 -32.88 9.77 0.87
N GLN A 116 -31.83 10.61 0.76
CA GLN A 116 -31.99 12.06 0.61
C GLN A 116 -31.97 12.51 -0.87
N ILE A 117 -31.65 11.60 -1.78
CA ILE A 117 -31.63 11.90 -3.21
C ILE A 117 -33.06 11.86 -3.74
N GLU A 118 -33.64 13.03 -3.93
CA GLU A 118 -34.89 13.17 -4.68
C GLU A 118 -34.65 12.87 -6.16
N GLY A 119 -35.18 11.72 -6.60
CA GLY A 119 -35.38 11.37 -8.00
C GLY A 119 -34.15 11.03 -8.82
N ARG A 120 -34.22 9.90 -9.52
CA ARG A 120 -33.47 9.37 -10.65
C ARG A 120 -32.63 8.13 -10.38
N ILE A 121 -33.16 7.19 -9.60
CA ILE A 121 -32.73 5.80 -9.70
C ILE A 121 -33.68 5.14 -10.72
N ASP A 122 -33.31 5.19 -11.96
CA ASP A 122 -34.17 4.70 -13.06
C ASP A 122 -33.85 3.27 -13.49
N HIS A 123 -32.76 2.71 -12.93
CA HIS A 123 -32.32 1.32 -13.15
C HIS A 123 -31.31 0.88 -12.09
N THR A 124 -31.15 -0.44 -11.90
CA THR A 124 -30.25 -1.03 -10.88
C THR A 124 -28.78 -0.68 -11.11
N GLY A 125 -28.34 -0.52 -12.35
CA GLY A 125 -26.98 -0.09 -12.68
C GLY A 125 -26.60 1.28 -12.11
N ARG A 126 -27.57 2.17 -11.83
CA ARG A 126 -27.29 3.45 -11.16
C ARG A 126 -26.85 3.24 -9.72
N ILE A 127 -27.48 2.32 -9.00
CA ILE A 127 -27.07 1.95 -7.65
C ILE A 127 -25.72 1.24 -7.68
N LEU A 128 -25.50 0.35 -8.65
CA LEU A 128 -24.22 -0.34 -8.85
C LEU A 128 -23.09 0.68 -9.03
N TYR A 129 -23.28 1.68 -9.89
CA TYR A 129 -22.31 2.74 -10.07
C TYR A 129 -21.91 3.39 -8.73
N PHE A 130 -22.90 3.83 -7.96
CA PHE A 130 -22.61 4.48 -6.66
C PHE A 130 -21.85 3.57 -5.69
N ILE A 131 -22.15 2.27 -5.69
CA ILE A 131 -21.43 1.30 -4.84
C ILE A 131 -19.98 1.17 -5.29
N LEU A 132 -19.74 0.96 -6.59
CA LEU A 132 -18.40 0.75 -7.14
C LEU A 132 -17.55 2.02 -7.03
N ASP A 133 -18.12 3.18 -7.31
CA ASP A 133 -17.47 4.48 -7.15
C ASP A 133 -16.96 4.68 -5.72
N ARG A 134 -17.82 4.45 -4.72
CA ARG A 134 -17.43 4.54 -3.31
C ARG A 134 -16.37 3.51 -2.90
N CYS A 135 -16.43 2.31 -3.46
CA CYS A 135 -15.39 1.30 -3.22
C CYS A 135 -14.03 1.75 -3.76
N VAL A 136 -14.01 2.40 -4.92
CA VAL A 136 -12.77 2.86 -5.56
C VAL A 136 -12.22 4.11 -4.86
N ASP A 137 -13.06 5.04 -4.42
CA ASP A 137 -12.66 6.20 -3.62
C ASP A 137 -11.83 5.78 -2.38
N GLN A 138 -12.23 4.69 -1.71
CA GLN A 138 -11.49 4.17 -0.54
C GLN A 138 -10.05 3.74 -0.87
N PHE A 139 -9.78 3.32 -2.10
CA PHE A 139 -8.40 3.03 -2.52
C PHE A 139 -7.60 4.32 -2.63
N VAL A 140 -8.14 5.36 -3.23
CA VAL A 140 -7.47 6.66 -3.39
C VAL A 140 -7.14 7.25 -2.01
N ASP A 141 -8.10 7.28 -1.10
CA ASP A 141 -7.93 7.80 0.26
C ASP A 141 -6.87 6.99 1.05
N SER A 142 -6.90 5.65 0.92
CA SER A 142 -5.97 4.77 1.63
C SER A 142 -4.54 4.86 1.08
N ILE A 143 -4.38 5.12 -0.21
CA ILE A 143 -3.07 5.26 -0.85
C ILE A 143 -2.37 6.53 -0.33
N SER A 144 -3.08 7.62 -0.07
CA SER A 144 -2.50 8.84 0.49
C SER A 144 -1.84 8.63 1.87
N VAL A 145 -2.33 7.68 2.66
CA VAL A 145 -1.72 7.31 3.96
C VAL A 145 -0.33 6.67 3.78
N ILE A 146 -0.08 6.05 2.61
CA ILE A 146 1.22 5.43 2.32
C ILE A 146 2.29 6.50 2.09
N GLU A 147 1.94 7.60 1.45
CA GLU A 147 2.83 8.75 1.23
C GLU A 147 3.40 9.28 2.54
N ASN A 148 2.54 9.53 3.53
CA ASN A 148 2.98 9.97 4.86
C ASN A 148 3.91 8.96 5.56
N LYS A 149 3.70 7.66 5.33
CA LYS A 149 4.59 6.62 5.88
C LYS A 149 5.93 6.58 5.16
N LEU A 150 5.95 6.76 3.85
CA LEU A 150 7.18 6.82 3.07
C LEU A 150 8.05 7.99 3.55
N GLU A 151 7.48 9.18 3.68
CA GLU A 151 8.15 10.35 4.21
C GLU A 151 8.75 10.10 5.61
N SER A 152 7.99 9.44 6.49
CA SER A 152 8.50 9.07 7.82
C SER A 152 9.67 8.11 7.79
N TYR A 153 9.72 7.18 6.82
CA TYR A 153 10.85 6.27 6.63
C TYR A 153 12.06 6.99 6.04
N GLU A 154 11.88 7.91 5.12
CA GLU A 154 12.94 8.76 4.55
C GLU A 154 13.61 9.58 5.64
N GLU A 155 12.82 10.27 6.47
CA GLU A 155 13.36 11.02 7.61
C GLU A 155 14.14 10.13 8.61
N ALA A 156 13.61 8.94 8.90
CA ALA A 156 14.26 8.01 9.82
C ALA A 156 15.62 7.54 9.28
N VAL A 157 15.70 7.21 7.99
CA VAL A 157 16.93 6.80 7.31
C VAL A 157 17.94 7.95 7.26
N TYR A 158 17.47 9.17 7.00
CA TYR A 158 18.33 10.34 6.95
C TYR A 158 18.96 10.67 8.31
N LYS A 159 18.21 10.52 9.41
CA LYS A 159 18.69 10.70 10.77
C LYS A 159 19.66 9.61 11.20
N ASP A 160 19.32 8.36 10.89
CA ASP A 160 20.16 7.19 11.22
C ASP A 160 20.10 6.15 10.11
N PRO A 161 21.15 6.02 9.28
CA PRO A 161 21.20 5.00 8.23
C PRO A 161 21.11 3.55 8.74
N TYR A 162 21.38 3.31 10.04
CA TYR A 162 21.33 1.97 10.63
C TYR A 162 19.95 1.60 11.17
N VAL A 163 18.95 2.48 11.09
CA VAL A 163 17.58 2.20 11.51
C VAL A 163 17.03 0.95 10.79
N ARG A 164 16.28 0.12 11.52
CA ARG A 164 15.74 -1.15 11.00
C ARG A 164 14.36 -0.95 10.38
N ILE A 165 14.30 -0.43 9.16
CA ILE A 165 13.04 -0.25 8.42
C ILE A 165 12.76 -1.36 7.40
N SER A 166 13.73 -2.21 7.10
CA SER A 166 13.63 -3.19 5.99
C SER A 166 12.40 -4.09 6.10
N GLN A 167 12.03 -4.53 7.31
CA GLN A 167 10.84 -5.36 7.50
C GLN A 167 9.54 -4.61 7.22
N GLN A 168 9.43 -3.35 7.67
CA GLN A 168 8.27 -2.51 7.44
C GLN A 168 8.12 -2.20 5.94
N VAL A 169 9.22 -1.82 5.28
CA VAL A 169 9.25 -1.58 3.83
C VAL A 169 8.83 -2.83 3.05
N PHE A 170 9.37 -4.00 3.41
CA PHE A 170 8.98 -5.26 2.75
C PHE A 170 7.49 -5.57 2.94
N LYS A 171 6.95 -5.34 4.14
CA LYS A 171 5.52 -5.54 4.45
C LYS A 171 4.62 -4.61 3.63
N GLN A 172 5.02 -3.33 3.50
CA GLN A 172 4.32 -2.36 2.67
C GLN A 172 4.35 -2.75 1.19
N LYS A 173 5.52 -3.09 0.66
CA LYS A 173 5.67 -3.53 -0.74
C LYS A 173 4.78 -4.74 -1.07
N ARG A 174 4.68 -5.70 -0.15
CA ARG A 174 3.83 -6.88 -0.32
C ARG A 174 2.34 -6.51 -0.32
N ALA A 175 1.92 -5.62 0.58
CA ALA A 175 0.54 -5.14 0.62
C ALA A 175 0.17 -4.37 -0.66
N LEU A 176 1.03 -3.45 -1.10
CA LEU A 176 0.85 -2.71 -2.35
C LEU A 176 0.79 -3.61 -3.58
N HIS A 177 1.62 -4.65 -3.63
CA HIS A 177 1.58 -5.61 -4.73
C HIS A 177 0.23 -6.34 -4.80
N HIS A 178 -0.30 -6.77 -3.67
CA HIS A 178 -1.60 -7.44 -3.61
C HIS A 178 -2.75 -6.50 -4.00
N ILE A 179 -2.75 -5.27 -3.48
CA ILE A 179 -3.75 -4.24 -3.84
C ILE A 179 -3.70 -3.95 -5.34
N ARG A 180 -2.50 -3.81 -5.91
CA ARG A 180 -2.33 -3.60 -7.34
C ARG A 180 -2.92 -4.71 -8.20
N GLN A 181 -2.74 -5.98 -7.79
CA GLN A 181 -3.32 -7.12 -8.50
C GLN A 181 -4.85 -7.05 -8.48
N VAL A 182 -5.45 -6.80 -7.33
CA VAL A 182 -6.90 -6.65 -7.17
C VAL A 182 -7.43 -5.51 -8.04
N LEU A 183 -6.78 -4.33 -8.02
CA LEU A 183 -7.17 -3.20 -8.85
C LEU A 183 -7.05 -3.48 -10.36
N ALA A 184 -6.04 -4.24 -10.79
CA ALA A 184 -5.90 -4.63 -12.19
C ALA A 184 -7.05 -5.55 -12.66
N ASP A 185 -7.45 -6.51 -11.81
CA ASP A 185 -8.61 -7.37 -12.07
C ASP A 185 -9.91 -6.55 -12.10
N GLN A 186 -10.09 -5.62 -11.15
CA GLN A 186 -11.25 -4.72 -11.10
C GLN A 186 -11.30 -3.77 -12.31
N LYS A 187 -10.16 -3.25 -12.76
CA LYS A 187 -10.08 -2.43 -13.97
C LYS A 187 -10.62 -3.17 -15.20
N THR A 188 -10.24 -4.45 -15.33
CA THR A 188 -10.75 -5.32 -16.40
C THR A 188 -12.25 -5.55 -16.28
N LEU A 189 -12.75 -5.74 -15.06
CA LEU A 189 -14.17 -5.90 -14.75
C LEU A 189 -14.96 -4.65 -15.14
N ILE A 190 -14.53 -3.45 -14.73
CA ILE A 190 -15.19 -2.18 -15.09
C ILE A 190 -15.17 -1.95 -16.61
N SER A 191 -14.06 -2.26 -17.28
CA SER A 191 -13.99 -2.22 -18.75
C SER A 191 -15.04 -3.15 -19.40
N THR A 192 -15.28 -4.32 -18.80
CA THR A 192 -16.32 -5.26 -19.30
C THR A 192 -17.72 -4.67 -19.14
N ILE A 193 -18.00 -3.98 -18.03
CA ILE A 193 -19.30 -3.32 -17.80
C ILE A 193 -19.50 -2.16 -18.78
N SER A 194 -18.48 -1.33 -19.01
CA SER A 194 -18.58 -0.12 -19.83
C SER A 194 -18.60 -0.38 -21.34
N HIS A 195 -17.95 -1.45 -21.85
CA HIS A 195 -17.82 -1.70 -23.29
C HIS A 195 -18.75 -2.78 -23.83
N ARG A 196 -19.29 -3.65 -22.98
CA ARG A 196 -20.31 -4.62 -23.38
C ARG A 196 -21.68 -4.09 -22.98
N GLN A 197 -22.71 -4.47 -23.74
CA GLN A 197 -24.11 -4.21 -23.36
C GLN A 197 -24.38 -4.98 -22.04
N PHE A 198 -23.95 -4.39 -20.93
CA PHE A 198 -24.24 -4.95 -19.62
C PHE A 198 -25.75 -4.83 -19.36
N PRO A 199 -26.45 -5.93 -19.04
CA PRO A 199 -27.92 -5.96 -19.13
C PRO A 199 -28.64 -4.99 -18.20
N TYR A 200 -27.96 -4.48 -17.16
CA TYR A 200 -28.54 -3.65 -16.12
C TYR A 200 -28.04 -2.20 -16.13
N THR A 201 -27.29 -1.79 -17.17
CA THR A 201 -26.85 -0.41 -17.39
C THR A 201 -27.44 0.15 -18.66
N LYS A 202 -27.60 1.47 -18.71
CA LYS A 202 -27.98 2.21 -19.89
C LYS A 202 -26.75 2.77 -20.60
N GLU A 203 -26.84 3.00 -21.90
CA GLU A 203 -25.72 3.53 -22.68
C GLU A 203 -25.25 4.90 -22.18
N GLU A 204 -26.16 5.72 -21.65
CA GLU A 204 -25.85 6.99 -20.98
C GLU A 204 -25.02 6.83 -19.72
N SER A 205 -25.01 5.65 -19.09
CA SER A 205 -24.24 5.34 -17.89
C SER A 205 -22.78 5.00 -18.18
N ASN A 206 -22.39 4.78 -19.43
CA ASN A 206 -21.02 4.37 -19.78
C ASN A 206 -19.97 5.41 -19.37
N ALA A 207 -20.28 6.71 -19.43
CA ALA A 207 -19.39 7.77 -18.98
C ALA A 207 -19.04 7.67 -17.48
N TYR A 208 -20.00 7.26 -16.64
CA TYR A 208 -19.80 7.08 -15.21
C TYR A 208 -18.90 5.88 -14.89
N TYR A 209 -19.05 4.77 -15.62
CA TYR A 209 -18.18 3.61 -15.47
C TYR A 209 -16.78 3.87 -16.01
N MET A 210 -16.66 4.71 -17.04
CA MET A 210 -15.35 5.14 -17.54
C MET A 210 -14.62 6.02 -16.53
N ASP A 211 -15.32 6.84 -15.78
CA ASP A 211 -14.74 7.62 -14.68
C ASP A 211 -14.19 6.70 -13.57
N ILE A 212 -14.93 5.66 -13.19
CA ILE A 212 -14.42 4.63 -12.26
C ILE A 212 -13.15 3.95 -12.82
N TYR A 213 -13.14 3.62 -14.11
CA TYR A 213 -11.99 3.03 -14.79
C TYR A 213 -10.75 3.93 -14.69
N ASP A 214 -10.93 5.24 -14.89
CA ASP A 214 -9.86 6.23 -14.80
C ASP A 214 -9.37 6.40 -13.36
N HIS A 215 -10.26 6.35 -12.36
CA HIS A 215 -9.91 6.38 -10.94
C HIS A 215 -9.06 5.15 -10.57
N ILE A 216 -9.46 3.96 -11.00
CA ILE A 216 -8.68 2.72 -10.78
C ILE A 216 -7.32 2.82 -11.46
N SER A 217 -7.25 3.37 -12.67
CA SER A 217 -5.98 3.54 -13.40
C SER A 217 -5.03 4.45 -12.63
N ARG A 218 -5.51 5.60 -12.17
CA ARG A 218 -4.72 6.53 -11.33
C ARG A 218 -4.26 5.89 -10.02
N ALA A 219 -5.11 5.09 -9.38
CA ALA A 219 -4.73 4.36 -8.17
C ALA A 219 -3.60 3.33 -8.43
N ILE A 220 -3.65 2.61 -9.55
CA ILE A 220 -2.58 1.68 -9.96
C ILE A 220 -1.27 2.43 -10.20
N ASP A 221 -1.31 3.55 -10.94
CA ASP A 221 -0.14 4.36 -11.24
C ASP A 221 0.50 4.90 -9.95
N SER A 222 -0.31 5.38 -9.00
CA SER A 222 0.17 5.82 -7.68
C SER A 222 0.83 4.70 -6.90
N ILE A 223 0.27 3.49 -6.91
CA ILE A 223 0.86 2.31 -6.26
C ILE A 223 2.23 1.97 -6.88
N ASP A 224 2.34 2.05 -8.21
CA ASP A 224 3.61 1.75 -8.89
C ASP A 224 4.68 2.79 -8.54
N ILE A 225 4.33 4.08 -8.45
CA ILE A 225 5.22 5.15 -7.97
C ILE A 225 5.68 4.88 -6.53
N TYR A 226 4.78 4.56 -5.61
CA TYR A 226 5.16 4.29 -4.21
C TYR A 226 6.02 3.05 -4.05
N ARG A 227 5.79 2.01 -4.86
CA ARG A 227 6.64 0.81 -4.86
C ARG A 227 8.07 1.12 -5.33
N GLU A 228 8.21 1.99 -6.33
CA GLU A 228 9.50 2.46 -6.81
C GLU A 228 10.20 3.33 -5.75
N SER A 229 9.48 4.25 -5.12
CA SER A 229 10.01 5.08 -4.04
C SER A 229 10.49 4.23 -2.85
N LEU A 230 9.76 3.16 -2.49
CA LEU A 230 10.22 2.21 -1.46
C LEU A 230 11.48 1.44 -1.86
N ASN A 231 11.69 1.16 -3.16
CA ASN A 231 12.95 0.57 -3.65
C ASN A 231 14.10 1.57 -3.50
N SER A 232 13.90 2.78 -4.00
CA SER A 232 14.88 3.87 -3.95
C SER A 232 15.28 4.22 -2.50
N LEU A 233 14.34 4.15 -1.56
CA LEU A 233 14.60 4.33 -0.14
C LEU A 233 15.58 3.28 0.42
N VAL A 234 15.40 2.01 0.04
CA VAL A 234 16.32 0.93 0.47
C VAL A 234 17.70 1.13 -0.14
N GLU A 235 17.80 1.51 -1.41
CA GLU A 235 19.07 1.82 -2.08
C GLU A 235 19.77 3.02 -1.45
N MET A 236 19.03 4.09 -1.15
CA MET A 236 19.54 5.25 -0.44
C MET A 236 20.09 4.85 0.94
N GLN A 237 19.36 4.02 1.71
CA GLN A 237 19.83 3.53 3.00
C GLN A 237 21.14 2.75 2.88
N MET A 238 21.28 1.90 1.86
CA MET A 238 22.50 1.14 1.61
C MET A 238 23.68 2.06 1.25
N SER A 239 23.45 3.08 0.40
CA SER A 239 24.45 4.08 0.06
C SER A 239 24.92 4.85 1.30
N MET A 240 24.00 5.36 2.11
CA MET A 240 24.33 6.09 3.33
C MET A 240 25.09 5.25 4.35
N LYS A 241 24.77 3.94 4.49
CA LYS A 241 25.53 3.01 5.32
C LYS A 241 26.96 2.82 4.78
N SER A 242 27.10 2.69 3.47
CA SER A 242 28.42 2.57 2.83
C SER A 242 29.26 3.83 3.05
N ASP A 243 28.68 5.01 2.88
CA ASP A 243 29.37 6.27 3.12
C ASP A 243 29.81 6.41 4.57
N ARG A 244 28.96 6.04 5.51
CA ARG A 244 29.31 6.05 6.93
C ARG A 244 30.40 5.04 7.28
N MET A 245 30.35 3.86 6.67
CA MET A 245 31.42 2.85 6.83
C MET A 245 32.74 3.37 6.27
N ASN A 246 32.72 4.04 5.11
CA ASN A 246 33.91 4.64 4.52
C ASN A 246 34.48 5.76 5.40
N GLU A 247 33.67 6.57 6.05
CA GLU A 247 34.11 7.56 7.04
C GLU A 247 34.80 6.91 8.23
N ILE A 248 34.23 5.82 8.78
CA ILE A 248 34.83 5.08 9.90
C ILE A 248 36.16 4.47 9.47
N MET A 249 36.21 3.81 8.30
CA MET A 249 37.42 3.22 7.76
C MET A 249 38.52 4.27 7.51
N LYS A 250 38.14 5.43 6.99
CA LYS A 250 39.02 6.56 6.78
C LYS A 250 39.63 7.07 8.08
N THR A 251 38.80 7.23 9.10
CA THR A 251 39.25 7.63 10.44
C THR A 251 40.21 6.60 11.02
N LEU A 252 39.87 5.31 10.97
CA LEU A 252 40.75 4.23 11.46
C LEU A 252 42.07 4.19 10.69
N THR A 253 42.04 4.37 9.37
CA THR A 253 43.23 4.43 8.52
C THR A 253 44.16 5.57 8.92
N ILE A 254 43.61 6.78 9.18
CA ILE A 254 44.38 7.94 9.64
C ILE A 254 45.05 7.66 10.97
N PHE A 255 44.29 7.14 11.95
CA PHE A 255 44.86 6.75 13.26
C PHE A 255 45.98 5.73 13.10
N SER A 256 45.75 4.66 12.37
CA SER A 256 46.75 3.60 12.17
C SER A 256 47.98 4.13 11.45
N ALA A 257 47.84 4.94 10.41
CA ALA A 257 48.95 5.49 9.64
C ALA A 257 49.85 6.41 10.47
N ILE A 258 49.25 7.18 11.42
CA ILE A 258 50.01 8.07 12.32
C ILE A 258 50.68 7.25 13.44
N PHE A 259 49.97 6.34 14.09
CA PHE A 259 50.47 5.65 15.29
C PHE A 259 51.45 4.51 14.96
N LEU A 260 51.31 3.83 13.83
CA LEU A 260 52.13 2.66 13.51
C LEU A 260 53.62 3.00 13.39
N PRO A 261 54.09 4.06 12.71
CA PRO A 261 55.50 4.44 12.71
C PRO A 261 56.00 4.92 14.07
N LEU A 262 55.16 5.60 14.88
CA LEU A 262 55.52 6.04 16.24
C LEU A 262 55.68 4.84 17.15
N MET A 263 54.78 3.88 17.07
CA MET A 263 54.83 2.63 17.84
C MET A 263 56.07 1.81 17.47
N PHE A 264 56.39 1.71 16.16
CA PHE A 264 57.58 1.03 15.68
C PHE A 264 58.85 1.65 16.28
N MET A 265 58.99 2.98 16.24
CA MET A 265 60.12 3.69 16.82
C MET A 265 60.22 3.46 18.31
N SER A 266 59.11 3.60 19.05
CA SER A 266 59.08 3.38 20.48
C SER A 266 59.44 1.92 20.87
N SER A 267 58.95 0.95 20.10
CA SER A 267 59.24 -0.47 20.30
C SER A 267 60.71 -0.80 20.00
N LEU A 268 61.29 -0.20 18.94
CA LEU A 268 62.70 -0.39 18.60
C LEU A 268 63.62 0.05 19.71
N TYR A 269 63.35 1.20 20.30
CA TYR A 269 64.16 1.71 21.45
C TYR A 269 63.78 1.06 22.80
N GLY A 270 62.72 0.29 22.86
CA GLY A 270 62.36 -0.54 24.01
C GLY A 270 62.98 -1.94 24.02
N MET A 271 63.75 -2.30 22.97
CA MET A 271 64.38 -3.62 22.87
C MET A 271 65.64 -3.68 23.74
N ASN A 272 65.87 -4.82 24.35
CA ASN A 272 67.02 -5.06 25.23
C ASN A 272 68.23 -5.62 24.47
N PHE A 273 68.78 -4.84 23.52
CA PHE A 273 70.03 -5.21 22.86
C PHE A 273 71.22 -4.80 23.73
N GLU A 274 72.28 -5.66 23.79
CA GLU A 274 73.50 -5.39 24.56
C GLU A 274 74.29 -4.18 24.00
N TYR A 275 74.21 -3.91 22.71
CA TYR A 275 74.96 -2.83 22.07
C TYR A 275 73.99 -1.94 21.24
N MET A 276 73.60 -0.81 21.85
CA MET A 276 72.86 0.28 21.20
C MET A 276 73.62 1.60 21.41
N PRO A 277 74.49 1.99 20.46
CA PRO A 277 75.33 3.18 20.61
C PRO A 277 74.55 4.47 20.79
N GLU A 278 73.32 4.53 20.19
CA GLU A 278 72.44 5.69 20.23
C GLU A 278 71.93 5.98 21.66
N LEU A 279 71.80 4.99 22.54
CA LEU A 279 71.33 5.15 23.91
C LEU A 279 72.36 5.80 24.81
N LYS A 280 73.66 5.80 24.44
CA LYS A 280 74.74 6.45 25.17
C LYS A 280 74.85 7.95 24.94
N PHE A 281 74.18 8.47 23.94
CA PHE A 281 74.20 9.89 23.59
C PHE A 281 73.15 10.66 24.38
N LYS A 282 73.53 11.64 25.17
CA LYS A 282 72.67 12.37 26.13
C LYS A 282 71.44 13.07 25.47
N LEU A 283 71.52 13.39 24.18
CA LEU A 283 70.43 14.06 23.44
C LEU A 283 69.55 13.09 22.63
N SER A 284 69.80 11.78 22.67
CA SER A 284 69.03 10.79 21.89
C SER A 284 67.55 10.84 22.21
N TYR A 285 67.16 10.91 23.49
CA TYR A 285 65.77 10.95 23.89
C TYR A 285 65.02 12.18 23.33
N PRO A 286 65.46 13.45 23.50
CA PRO A 286 64.77 14.60 22.91
C PRO A 286 64.81 14.58 21.41
N ILE A 287 65.84 14.07 20.73
CA ILE A 287 65.91 13.97 19.26
C ILE A 287 64.83 12.99 18.74
N ILE A 288 64.67 11.83 19.35
CA ILE A 288 63.64 10.85 18.99
C ILE A 288 62.26 11.44 19.15
N LEU A 289 61.97 12.12 20.25
CA LEU A 289 60.68 12.80 20.42
C LEU A 289 60.40 13.86 19.33
N ILE A 290 61.40 14.63 18.94
CA ILE A 290 61.28 15.60 17.85
C ILE A 290 61.00 14.91 16.51
N ILE A 291 61.74 13.83 16.19
CA ILE A 291 61.50 13.05 14.95
C ILE A 291 60.08 12.48 14.95
N MET A 292 59.63 11.88 16.07
CA MET A 292 58.27 11.38 16.20
C MET A 292 57.22 12.48 15.98
N ALA A 293 57.43 13.67 16.55
CA ALA A 293 56.54 14.82 16.38
C ALA A 293 56.53 15.31 14.93
N ILE A 294 57.67 15.32 14.22
CA ILE A 294 57.78 15.69 12.80
C ILE A 294 57.03 14.67 11.94
N ILE A 295 57.18 13.35 12.20
CA ILE A 295 56.47 12.31 11.47
C ILE A 295 54.94 12.46 11.66
N ALA A 296 54.49 12.57 12.91
CA ALA A 296 53.08 12.74 13.20
C ALA A 296 52.51 14.00 12.57
N GLY A 297 53.20 15.14 12.67
CA GLY A 297 52.80 16.40 12.11
C GLY A 297 52.75 16.38 10.55
N SER A 298 53.73 15.75 9.92
CA SER A 298 53.76 15.64 8.45
C SER A 298 52.61 14.77 7.93
N LEU A 299 52.32 13.65 8.58
CA LEU A 299 51.21 12.78 8.24
C LEU A 299 49.84 13.46 8.45
N TYR A 300 49.70 14.18 9.58
CA TYR A 300 48.51 14.97 9.84
C TYR A 300 48.25 16.03 8.72
N ILE A 301 49.31 16.78 8.36
CA ILE A 301 49.23 17.78 7.30
C ILE A 301 48.92 17.12 5.93
N TYR A 302 49.50 15.97 5.65
CA TYR A 302 49.24 15.20 4.46
C TYR A 302 47.75 14.82 4.35
N PHE A 303 47.17 14.21 5.40
CA PHE A 303 45.77 13.81 5.42
C PHE A 303 44.83 15.02 5.37
N LYS A 304 45.15 16.13 6.04
CA LYS A 304 44.39 17.37 5.96
C LYS A 304 44.39 17.96 4.53
N ARG A 305 45.53 17.93 3.83
CA ARG A 305 45.61 18.39 2.43
C ARG A 305 44.80 17.49 1.48
N LYS A 306 44.73 16.21 1.76
CA LYS A 306 43.91 15.24 1.01
C LYS A 306 42.41 15.32 1.31
N LYS A 307 41.98 16.22 2.19
CA LYS A 307 40.59 16.35 2.68
C LYS A 307 40.07 15.05 3.31
N TRP A 308 40.95 14.35 4.02
CA TRP A 308 40.60 13.15 4.77
C TRP A 308 40.25 13.47 6.23
N LEU A 309 40.67 14.65 6.68
CA LEU A 309 40.35 15.28 7.96
C LEU A 309 39.52 16.53 7.71
#